data_dbec73f3be201b199372e0f01807f478
#
_entry.id   dbec73f3be201b199372e0f01807f478
#
_cell.length_a   1.000
_cell.length_b   1.000
_cell.length_c   1.000
_cell.angle_alpha   90.00
_cell.angle_beta   90.00
_cell.angle_gamma   90.00
#
_symmetry.space_group_name_H-M   'P 1'
#
loop_
_entity.id
_entity.type
_entity.pdbx_description
1 polymer ?
#
loop_
_entity_poly.entity_id
_entity_poly.type
_entity_poly.pdbx_seq_one_letter_code
_entity_poly.pdbx_strand_id
1 'polypeptide(L)'
;FLTAFLVTIFFMWQGNVGFSLWDEGFLWYGAQRVLQGEIPIRDFQSYEPGRYYWAATFMYLFGDNGIMALRVSVAIFQAIGVFVGLFLICSGAKRQNIFYILLSAIILMLWMYPRHKFYDISISILCIGSLYFLIHNPTARRYFFSGLVVGLAALFGRNHGLYGIIGSLTTMVWLSIKREPSHTLGSARGFFLWSAGVITGFMP
;
A
#
# COMPACT_ATOMS: atom_id res chain seq x y z
N PHE A 1 2.95 -18.19 -2.20
CA PHE A 1 4.07 -18.78 -2.92
C PHE A 1 4.42 -18.01 -4.20
N LEU A 2 3.50 -17.91 -5.18
CA LEU A 2 3.73 -17.26 -6.48
C LEU A 2 4.27 -15.83 -6.32
N THR A 3 3.66 -15.01 -5.46
CA THR A 3 4.09 -13.63 -5.21
C THR A 3 5.53 -13.56 -4.71
N ALA A 4 5.88 -14.34 -3.70
CA ALA A 4 7.23 -14.36 -3.14
C ALA A 4 8.25 -14.79 -4.21
N PHE A 5 7.94 -15.84 -4.96
CA PHE A 5 8.79 -16.33 -6.04
C PHE A 5 9.05 -15.26 -7.12
N LEU A 6 7.99 -14.63 -7.61
CA LEU A 6 8.11 -13.61 -8.66
C LEU A 6 8.86 -12.36 -8.18
N VAL A 7 8.55 -11.87 -6.98
CA VAL A 7 9.25 -10.69 -6.43
C VAL A 7 10.72 -11.01 -6.17
N THR A 8 11.05 -12.23 -5.71
CA THR A 8 12.44 -12.64 -5.52
C THR A 8 13.19 -12.70 -6.85
N ILE A 9 12.64 -13.31 -7.89
CA ILE A 9 13.27 -13.34 -9.22
C ILE A 9 13.47 -11.92 -9.77
N PHE A 10 12.45 -11.08 -9.65
CA PHE A 10 12.51 -9.70 -10.11
C PHE A 10 13.57 -8.90 -9.33
N PHE A 11 13.64 -9.11 -8.02
CA PHE A 11 14.67 -8.51 -7.18
C PHE A 11 16.08 -8.99 -7.55
N MET A 12 16.28 -10.28 -7.79
CA MET A 12 17.56 -10.82 -8.23
C MET A 12 17.99 -10.24 -9.58
N TRP A 13 17.05 -10.02 -10.49
CA TRP A 13 17.32 -9.41 -11.78
C TRP A 13 17.66 -7.91 -11.66
N GLN A 14 16.93 -7.16 -10.83
CA GLN A 14 17.08 -5.70 -10.74
C GLN A 14 17.86 -5.22 -9.52
N GLY A 15 17.98 -6.02 -8.48
CA GLY A 15 18.49 -5.59 -7.18
C GLY A 15 19.89 -5.01 -7.22
N ASN A 16 20.74 -5.46 -8.15
CA ASN A 16 22.11 -4.99 -8.32
C ASN A 16 22.30 -4.04 -9.51
N VAL A 17 21.23 -3.72 -10.26
CA VAL A 17 21.32 -2.93 -11.50
C VAL A 17 20.95 -1.49 -11.25
N GLY A 18 21.82 -0.58 -11.69
CA GLY A 18 21.58 0.86 -11.68
C GLY A 18 21.41 1.46 -10.27
N PHE A 19 21.57 2.77 -10.20
CA PHE A 19 21.27 3.57 -9.02
C PHE A 19 20.74 4.93 -9.49
N SER A 20 19.53 5.29 -9.09
CA SER A 20 18.95 6.61 -9.32
C SER A 20 19.24 7.51 -8.13
N LEU A 21 20.14 8.47 -8.30
CA LEU A 21 20.46 9.43 -7.25
C LEU A 21 19.21 10.22 -6.82
N TRP A 22 18.37 10.60 -7.79
CA TRP A 22 17.18 11.42 -7.55
C TRP A 22 16.05 10.68 -6.83
N ASP A 23 15.83 9.40 -7.16
CA ASP A 23 14.73 8.62 -6.60
C ASP A 23 15.17 7.76 -5.41
N GLU A 24 16.13 6.86 -5.65
CA GLU A 24 16.61 5.94 -4.60
C GLU A 24 17.51 6.65 -3.60
N GLY A 25 18.39 7.55 -4.08
CA GLY A 25 19.31 8.29 -3.21
C GLY A 25 18.56 9.22 -2.26
N PHE A 26 17.52 9.89 -2.73
CA PHE A 26 16.69 10.75 -1.90
C PHE A 26 15.92 9.95 -0.82
N LEU A 27 15.35 8.80 -1.20
CA LEU A 27 14.67 7.91 -0.25
C LEU A 27 15.66 7.32 0.76
N TRP A 28 16.82 6.88 0.29
CA TRP A 28 17.90 6.32 1.14
C TRP A 28 18.41 7.33 2.14
N TYR A 29 18.73 8.55 1.68
CA TYR A 29 19.16 9.66 2.54
C TYR A 29 18.12 9.95 3.63
N GLY A 30 16.84 10.09 3.26
CA GLY A 30 15.79 10.37 4.23
C GLY A 30 15.58 9.22 5.24
N ALA A 31 15.72 7.96 4.80
CA ALA A 31 15.64 6.81 5.71
C ALA A 31 16.81 6.82 6.72
N GLN A 32 18.02 7.20 6.30
CA GLN A 32 19.16 7.35 7.21
C GLN A 32 18.96 8.48 8.24
N ARG A 33 18.36 9.60 7.84
CA ARG A 33 18.02 10.70 8.74
C ARG A 33 17.02 10.22 9.82
N VAL A 34 16.02 9.41 9.41
CA VAL A 34 15.07 8.80 10.36
C VAL A 34 15.78 7.86 11.34
N LEU A 35 16.77 7.06 10.90
CA LEU A 35 17.58 6.21 11.79
C LEU A 35 18.38 7.03 12.81
N GLN A 36 18.72 8.27 12.50
CA GLN A 36 19.39 9.20 13.40
C GLN A 36 18.41 9.93 14.35
N GLY A 37 17.11 9.61 14.29
CA GLY A 37 16.08 10.20 15.14
C GLY A 37 15.45 11.48 14.59
N GLU A 38 15.72 11.85 13.34
CA GLU A 38 15.12 13.00 12.71
C GLU A 38 13.73 12.70 12.15
N ILE A 39 12.87 13.71 12.15
CA ILE A 39 11.48 13.60 11.72
C ILE A 39 11.34 14.20 10.31
N PRO A 40 10.84 13.42 9.33
CA PRO A 40 10.55 13.91 7.99
C PRO A 40 9.65 15.15 8.01
N ILE A 41 9.86 16.08 7.09
CA ILE A 41 9.18 17.38 6.95
C ILE A 41 9.59 18.39 8.02
N ARG A 42 9.81 17.97 9.25
CA ARG A 42 10.25 18.87 10.34
C ARG A 42 11.74 19.17 10.28
N ASP A 43 12.57 18.14 10.20
CA ASP A 43 14.03 18.25 10.36
C ASP A 43 14.77 18.20 9.01
N PHE A 44 14.14 17.66 7.99
CA PHE A 44 14.67 17.63 6.62
C PHE A 44 13.54 17.66 5.58
N GLN A 45 13.89 18.15 4.39
CA GLN A 45 12.94 18.19 3.27
C GLN A 45 12.60 16.77 2.84
N SER A 46 11.31 16.44 2.86
CA SER A 46 10.78 15.14 2.48
C SER A 46 9.37 15.27 1.87
N TYR A 47 8.96 14.26 1.11
CA TYR A 47 7.64 14.26 0.48
C TYR A 47 6.61 13.49 1.33
N GLU A 48 6.76 12.18 1.41
CA GLU A 48 5.84 11.28 2.06
C GLU A 48 6.52 10.53 3.20
N PRO A 49 6.23 10.88 4.46
CA PRO A 49 6.97 10.37 5.62
C PRO A 49 6.91 8.85 5.77
N GLY A 50 5.82 8.21 5.38
CA GLY A 50 5.65 6.76 5.51
C GLY A 50 6.72 5.95 4.78
N ARG A 51 7.20 6.42 3.64
CA ARG A 51 8.24 5.73 2.86
C ARG A 51 9.57 5.69 3.61
N TYR A 52 9.93 6.78 4.29
CA TYR A 52 11.16 6.87 5.07
C TYR A 52 11.10 6.03 6.33
N TYR A 53 9.98 6.09 7.06
CA TYR A 53 9.76 5.25 8.24
C TYR A 53 9.77 3.76 7.89
N TRP A 54 9.13 3.37 6.80
CA TRP A 54 9.15 1.98 6.31
C TRP A 54 10.58 1.52 6.00
N ALA A 55 11.31 2.29 5.20
CA ALA A 55 12.68 1.96 4.83
C ALA A 55 13.61 1.92 6.05
N ALA A 56 13.54 2.92 6.92
CA ALA A 56 14.32 2.98 8.16
C ALA A 56 14.04 1.79 9.09
N THR A 57 12.77 1.38 9.21
CA THR A 57 12.39 0.21 10.02
C THR A 57 13.10 -1.05 9.53
N PHE A 58 13.10 -1.32 8.23
CA PHE A 58 13.78 -2.50 7.69
C PHE A 58 15.29 -2.39 7.75
N MET A 59 15.87 -1.22 7.51
CA MET A 59 17.30 -0.99 7.72
C MET A 59 17.72 -1.27 9.17
N TYR A 60 16.93 -0.81 10.13
CA TYR A 60 17.16 -1.09 11.55
C TYR A 60 17.06 -2.60 11.87
N LEU A 61 16.02 -3.27 11.36
CA LEU A 61 15.82 -4.71 11.59
C LEU A 61 16.92 -5.58 10.97
N PHE A 62 17.48 -5.16 9.84
CA PHE A 62 18.57 -5.89 9.18
C PHE A 62 19.96 -5.53 9.74
N GLY A 63 20.06 -4.48 10.56
CA GLY A 63 21.34 -3.97 11.02
C GLY A 63 22.22 -3.43 9.89
N ASP A 64 21.62 -3.06 8.75
CA ASP A 64 22.29 -2.58 7.55
C ASP A 64 21.57 -1.33 7.02
N ASN A 65 22.32 -0.24 6.87
CA ASN A 65 21.83 1.02 6.35
C ASN A 65 22.21 1.27 4.88
N GLY A 66 22.68 0.25 4.18
CA GLY A 66 23.07 0.29 2.78
C GLY A 66 21.88 0.32 1.81
N ILE A 67 22.22 0.57 0.54
CA ILE A 67 21.23 0.64 -0.55
C ILE A 67 20.51 -0.70 -0.76
N MET A 68 21.15 -1.83 -0.43
CA MET A 68 20.52 -3.13 -0.55
C MET A 68 19.41 -3.34 0.49
N ALA A 69 19.62 -2.90 1.72
CA ALA A 69 18.58 -2.93 2.76
C ALA A 69 17.37 -2.07 2.34
N LEU A 70 17.60 -0.90 1.76
CA LEU A 70 16.55 -0.08 1.16
C LEU A 70 15.78 -0.86 0.09
N ARG A 71 16.49 -1.43 -0.89
CA ARG A 71 15.87 -2.16 -2.01
C ARG A 71 15.06 -3.36 -1.55
N VAL A 72 15.55 -4.09 -0.55
CA VAL A 72 14.79 -5.20 0.07
C VAL A 72 13.52 -4.68 0.74
N SER A 73 13.58 -3.57 1.47
CA SER A 73 12.40 -2.98 2.11
C SER A 73 11.32 -2.61 1.08
N VAL A 74 11.74 -2.04 -0.05
CA VAL A 74 10.85 -1.69 -1.18
C VAL A 74 10.28 -2.93 -1.85
N ALA A 75 11.09 -3.99 -2.02
CA ALA A 75 10.62 -5.26 -2.59
C ALA A 75 9.58 -5.96 -1.69
N ILE A 76 9.73 -5.86 -0.36
CA ILE A 76 8.73 -6.36 0.59
C ILE A 76 7.41 -5.60 0.42
N PHE A 77 7.45 -4.28 0.27
CA PHE A 77 6.25 -3.48 0.02
C PHE A 77 5.60 -3.83 -1.32
N GLN A 78 6.40 -4.04 -2.37
CA GLN A 78 5.94 -4.55 -3.67
C GLN A 78 5.25 -5.90 -3.52
N ALA A 79 5.83 -6.82 -2.75
CA ALA A 79 5.23 -8.15 -2.53
C ALA A 79 3.83 -8.06 -1.90
N ILE A 80 3.62 -7.14 -0.95
CA ILE A 80 2.31 -6.88 -0.37
C ILE A 80 1.33 -6.42 -1.46
N GLY A 81 1.72 -5.45 -2.29
CA GLY A 81 0.88 -4.94 -3.39
C GLY A 81 0.52 -6.03 -4.40
N VAL A 82 1.51 -6.81 -4.86
CA VAL A 82 1.32 -7.92 -5.82
C VAL A 82 0.42 -9.00 -5.22
N PHE A 83 0.63 -9.36 -3.94
CA PHE A 83 -0.20 -10.35 -3.25
C PHE A 83 -1.66 -9.93 -3.21
N VAL A 84 -1.95 -8.68 -2.80
CA VAL A 84 -3.31 -8.16 -2.74
C VAL A 84 -3.91 -8.07 -4.15
N GLY A 85 -3.15 -7.61 -5.15
CA GLY A 85 -3.59 -7.54 -6.54
C GLY A 85 -4.00 -8.91 -7.09
N LEU A 86 -3.14 -9.93 -6.91
CA LEU A 86 -3.44 -11.29 -7.32
C LEU A 86 -4.62 -11.89 -6.56
N PHE A 87 -4.71 -11.62 -5.25
CA PHE A 87 -5.85 -12.05 -4.44
C PHE A 87 -7.17 -11.47 -4.98
N LEU A 88 -7.21 -10.19 -5.33
CA LEU A 88 -8.40 -9.54 -5.89
C LEU A 88 -8.79 -10.15 -7.25
N ILE A 89 -7.82 -10.37 -8.12
CA ILE A 89 -8.02 -10.99 -9.43
C ILE A 89 -8.60 -12.42 -9.26
N CYS A 90 -7.99 -13.21 -8.38
CA CYS A 90 -8.46 -14.58 -8.11
C CYS A 90 -9.86 -14.59 -7.48
N SER A 91 -10.16 -13.62 -6.60
CA SER A 91 -11.46 -13.52 -5.93
C SER A 91 -12.59 -13.10 -6.88
N GLY A 92 -12.28 -12.32 -7.92
CA GLY A 92 -13.24 -11.88 -8.94
C GLY A 92 -13.48 -12.88 -10.08
N ALA A 93 -12.57 -13.83 -10.29
CA ALA A 93 -12.63 -14.76 -11.41
C ALA A 93 -13.51 -15.98 -11.10
N LYS A 94 -14.51 -16.24 -11.93
CA LYS A 94 -15.37 -17.45 -11.83
C LYS A 94 -14.61 -18.77 -12.09
N ARG A 95 -13.60 -18.75 -12.92
CA ARG A 95 -12.68 -19.86 -13.20
C ARG A 95 -11.24 -19.38 -13.05
N GLN A 96 -10.50 -20.02 -12.18
CA GLN A 96 -9.07 -19.75 -11.99
C GLN A 96 -8.28 -20.56 -13.02
N ASN A 97 -7.83 -19.90 -14.08
CA ASN A 97 -6.89 -20.49 -15.03
C ASN A 97 -5.49 -19.99 -14.66
N ILE A 98 -4.56 -20.92 -14.46
CA ILE A 98 -3.17 -20.62 -14.09
C ILE A 98 -2.49 -19.67 -15.09
N PHE A 99 -2.82 -19.78 -16.37
CA PHE A 99 -2.28 -18.89 -17.40
C PHE A 99 -2.68 -17.43 -17.16
N TYR A 100 -3.96 -17.15 -16.84
CA TYR A 100 -4.41 -15.80 -16.52
C TYR A 100 -3.81 -15.26 -15.23
N ILE A 101 -3.61 -16.11 -14.23
CA ILE A 101 -2.96 -15.71 -12.97
C ILE A 101 -1.50 -15.34 -13.22
N LEU A 102 -0.77 -16.14 -13.98
CA LEU A 102 0.64 -15.86 -14.33
C LEU A 102 0.77 -14.60 -15.19
N LEU A 103 -0.09 -14.45 -16.20
CA LEU A 103 -0.10 -13.26 -17.04
C LEU A 103 -0.40 -12.00 -16.23
N SER A 104 -1.41 -12.06 -15.35
CA SER A 104 -1.75 -10.94 -14.46
C SER A 104 -0.60 -10.61 -13.51
N ALA A 105 0.09 -11.61 -12.98
CA ALA A 105 1.23 -11.41 -12.11
C ALA A 105 2.39 -10.71 -12.84
N ILE A 106 2.70 -11.16 -14.07
CA ILE A 106 3.73 -10.53 -14.92
C ILE A 106 3.34 -9.07 -15.23
N ILE A 107 2.09 -8.82 -15.63
CA ILE A 107 1.61 -7.46 -15.92
C ILE A 107 1.73 -6.56 -14.68
N LEU A 108 1.33 -7.03 -13.48
CA LEU A 108 1.47 -6.29 -12.24
C LEU A 108 2.94 -5.95 -11.95
N MET A 109 3.84 -6.92 -12.12
CA MET A 109 5.28 -6.70 -11.90
C MET A 109 5.87 -5.69 -12.89
N LEU A 110 5.51 -5.77 -14.17
CA LEU A 110 5.94 -4.82 -15.19
C LEU A 110 5.36 -3.43 -14.97
N TRP A 111 4.10 -3.34 -14.55
CA TRP A 111 3.46 -2.06 -14.25
C TRP A 111 4.10 -1.34 -13.07
N MET A 112 4.58 -2.07 -12.09
CA MET A 112 5.29 -1.50 -10.95
C MET A 112 6.69 -0.97 -11.29
N TYR A 113 7.26 -1.34 -12.44
CA TYR A 113 8.54 -0.79 -12.89
C TYR A 113 8.38 0.69 -13.35
N PRO A 114 9.31 1.61 -13.05
CA PRO A 114 10.57 1.46 -12.33
C PRO A 114 10.39 1.50 -10.78
N ARG A 115 11.47 1.15 -10.03
CA ARG A 115 11.46 0.90 -8.58
C ARG A 115 10.83 2.01 -7.73
N HIS A 116 10.99 3.28 -8.09
CA HIS A 116 10.39 4.38 -7.34
C HIS A 116 8.84 4.40 -7.39
N LYS A 117 8.23 3.65 -8.31
CA LYS A 117 6.77 3.50 -8.43
C LYS A 117 6.19 2.38 -7.59
N PHE A 118 7.00 1.53 -6.96
CA PHE A 118 6.51 0.40 -6.19
C PHE A 118 5.54 0.80 -5.06
N TYR A 119 5.85 1.88 -4.36
CA TYR A 119 4.96 2.40 -3.31
C TYR A 119 3.63 2.87 -3.89
N ASP A 120 3.66 3.70 -4.91
CA ASP A 120 2.48 4.33 -5.50
C ASP A 120 1.47 3.29 -5.99
N ILE A 121 1.95 2.31 -6.75
CA ILE A 121 1.09 1.28 -7.34
C ILE A 121 0.60 0.30 -6.26
N SER A 122 1.46 -0.11 -5.34
CA SER A 122 1.07 -0.99 -4.23
C SER A 122 0.01 -0.35 -3.35
N ILE A 123 0.15 0.93 -3.01
CA ILE A 123 -0.84 1.68 -2.22
C ILE A 123 -2.17 1.79 -2.97
N SER A 124 -2.14 2.06 -4.28
CA SER A 124 -3.35 2.10 -5.11
C SER A 124 -4.09 0.76 -5.07
N ILE A 125 -3.36 -0.35 -5.18
CA ILE A 125 -3.94 -1.70 -5.09
C ILE A 125 -4.51 -1.96 -3.69
N LEU A 126 -3.82 -1.53 -2.63
CA LEU A 126 -4.33 -1.66 -1.25
C LEU A 126 -5.62 -0.87 -1.04
N CYS A 127 -5.70 0.36 -1.56
CA CYS A 127 -6.92 1.16 -1.52
C CYS A 127 -8.08 0.45 -2.25
N ILE A 128 -7.85 -0.04 -3.48
CA ILE A 128 -8.86 -0.81 -4.23
C ILE A 128 -9.29 -2.05 -3.45
N GLY A 129 -8.33 -2.79 -2.87
CA GLY A 129 -8.60 -3.96 -2.05
C GLY A 129 -9.46 -3.64 -0.83
N SER A 130 -9.18 -2.56 -0.13
CA SER A 130 -9.97 -2.14 1.03
C SER A 130 -11.42 -1.80 0.66
N LEU A 131 -11.63 -1.13 -0.48
CA LEU A 131 -12.96 -0.84 -1.00
C LEU A 131 -13.71 -2.11 -1.45
N TYR A 132 -13.02 -3.02 -2.13
CA TYR A 132 -13.59 -4.32 -2.50
C TYR A 132 -14.12 -5.08 -1.27
N PHE A 133 -13.31 -5.17 -0.21
CA PHE A 133 -13.73 -5.83 1.03
C PHE A 133 -14.89 -5.12 1.72
N LEU A 134 -14.90 -3.77 1.70
CA LEU A 134 -15.97 -2.98 2.28
C LEU A 134 -17.29 -3.20 1.54
N ILE A 135 -17.26 -3.17 0.21
CA ILE A 135 -18.45 -3.35 -0.64
C ILE A 135 -19.04 -4.78 -0.48
N HIS A 136 -18.16 -5.78 -0.41
CA HIS A 136 -18.58 -7.17 -0.34
C HIS A 136 -19.33 -7.54 0.95
N ASN A 137 -18.94 -6.94 2.09
CA ASN A 137 -19.59 -7.14 3.38
C ASN A 137 -19.30 -5.97 4.33
N PRO A 138 -20.16 -4.96 4.43
CA PRO A 138 -19.94 -3.72 5.17
C PRO A 138 -20.07 -3.91 6.70
N THR A 139 -19.09 -4.56 7.33
CA THR A 139 -19.01 -4.74 8.79
C THR A 139 -18.23 -3.63 9.48
N ALA A 140 -18.44 -3.46 10.79
CA ALA A 140 -17.71 -2.50 11.62
C ALA A 140 -16.19 -2.59 11.45
N ARG A 141 -15.66 -3.81 11.44
CA ARG A 141 -14.22 -4.05 11.24
C ARG A 141 -13.76 -3.58 9.85
N ARG A 142 -14.54 -3.81 8.82
CA ARG A 142 -14.16 -3.43 7.44
C ARG A 142 -14.23 -1.93 7.21
N TYR A 143 -15.17 -1.22 7.85
CA TYR A 143 -15.15 0.23 7.87
C TYR A 143 -13.86 0.76 8.50
N PHE A 144 -13.51 0.28 9.69
CA PHE A 144 -12.27 0.68 10.37
C PHE A 144 -11.03 0.35 9.55
N PHE A 145 -10.90 -0.87 9.02
CA PHE A 145 -9.75 -1.26 8.19
C PHE A 145 -9.67 -0.50 6.87
N SER A 146 -10.79 -0.19 6.24
CA SER A 146 -10.79 0.66 5.04
C SER A 146 -10.27 2.06 5.37
N GLY A 147 -10.70 2.64 6.49
CA GLY A 147 -10.15 3.90 6.99
C GLY A 147 -8.65 3.81 7.28
N LEU A 148 -8.21 2.75 7.97
CA LEU A 148 -6.80 2.51 8.29
C LEU A 148 -5.92 2.48 7.02
N VAL A 149 -6.37 1.77 5.98
CA VAL A 149 -5.67 1.72 4.69
C VAL A 149 -5.60 3.10 4.03
N VAL A 150 -6.68 3.88 4.09
CA VAL A 150 -6.72 5.25 3.56
C VAL A 150 -5.78 6.18 4.33
N GLY A 151 -5.73 6.07 5.66
CA GLY A 151 -4.80 6.83 6.50
C GLY A 151 -3.33 6.48 6.19
N LEU A 152 -3.01 5.19 6.11
CA LEU A 152 -1.70 4.73 5.66
C LEU A 152 -1.38 5.21 4.24
N ALA A 153 -2.35 5.15 3.32
CA ALA A 153 -2.17 5.67 1.96
C ALA A 153 -1.80 7.15 1.96
N ALA A 154 -2.42 7.96 2.81
CA ALA A 154 -2.08 9.38 2.95
C ALA A 154 -0.68 9.61 3.52
N LEU A 155 -0.22 8.75 4.43
CA LEU A 155 1.14 8.79 5.00
C LEU A 155 2.21 8.43 3.96
N PHE A 156 1.92 7.47 3.06
CA PHE A 156 2.84 7.01 2.01
C PHE A 156 2.73 7.80 0.70
N GLY A 157 1.64 8.53 0.48
CA GLY A 157 1.42 9.33 -0.72
C GLY A 157 0.18 10.20 -0.57
N ARG A 158 0.34 11.51 -0.45
CA ARG A 158 -0.76 12.47 -0.23
C ARG A 158 -1.89 12.32 -1.25
N ASN A 159 -1.53 12.18 -2.53
CA ASN A 159 -2.52 12.01 -3.61
C ASN A 159 -3.32 10.71 -3.45
N HIS A 160 -2.66 9.61 -3.05
CA HIS A 160 -3.30 8.32 -2.83
C HIS A 160 -4.25 8.37 -1.64
N GLY A 161 -3.87 9.10 -0.58
CA GLY A 161 -4.77 9.39 0.54
C GLY A 161 -6.03 10.12 0.09
N LEU A 162 -5.89 11.17 -0.73
CA LEU A 162 -7.02 11.92 -1.27
C LEU A 162 -7.93 11.05 -2.14
N TYR A 163 -7.36 10.25 -3.05
CA TYR A 163 -8.13 9.31 -3.88
C TYR A 163 -8.83 8.25 -3.03
N GLY A 164 -8.14 7.74 -2.00
CA GLY A 164 -8.71 6.81 -1.02
C GLY A 164 -9.89 7.41 -0.26
N ILE A 165 -9.80 8.66 0.19
CA ILE A 165 -10.90 9.39 0.85
C ILE A 165 -12.09 9.52 -0.10
N ILE A 166 -11.89 10.03 -1.31
CA ILE A 166 -12.97 10.22 -2.29
C ILE A 166 -13.63 8.87 -2.61
N GLY A 167 -12.85 7.84 -2.93
CA GLY A 167 -13.36 6.51 -3.23
C GLY A 167 -14.13 5.88 -2.07
N SER A 168 -13.66 6.04 -0.84
CA SER A 168 -14.32 5.52 0.36
C SER A 168 -15.63 6.24 0.64
N LEU A 169 -15.65 7.58 0.57
CA LEU A 169 -16.88 8.37 0.79
C LEU A 169 -17.93 8.02 -0.26
N THR A 170 -17.54 7.95 -1.53
CA THR A 170 -18.44 7.55 -2.63
C THR A 170 -19.01 6.15 -2.39
N THR A 171 -18.15 5.20 -1.97
CA THR A 171 -18.57 3.85 -1.63
C THR A 171 -19.56 3.82 -0.46
N MET A 172 -19.30 4.60 0.60
CA MET A 172 -20.21 4.68 1.75
C MET A 172 -21.56 5.30 1.40
N VAL A 173 -21.57 6.34 0.56
CA VAL A 173 -22.82 6.92 0.03
C VAL A 173 -23.58 5.89 -0.77
N TRP A 174 -22.91 5.19 -1.69
CA TRP A 174 -23.52 4.13 -2.50
C TRP A 174 -24.11 3.00 -1.63
N LEU A 175 -23.39 2.53 -0.63
CA LEU A 175 -23.87 1.53 0.32
C LEU A 175 -25.08 2.04 1.13
N SER A 176 -25.13 3.33 1.44
CA SER A 176 -26.28 3.93 2.14
C SER A 176 -27.53 3.98 1.30
N ILE A 177 -27.40 4.18 -0.01
CA ILE A 177 -28.53 4.22 -0.97
C ILE A 177 -29.05 2.80 -1.26
N LYS A 178 -28.15 1.83 -1.39
CA LYS A 178 -28.48 0.43 -1.72
C LYS A 178 -28.99 -0.41 -0.54
N ARG A 179 -29.27 0.17 0.61
CA ARG A 179 -29.61 -0.55 1.85
C ARG A 179 -30.61 -1.68 1.67
N GLU A 180 -30.15 -2.91 1.90
CA GLU A 180 -30.98 -3.97 2.46
C GLU A 180 -31.00 -3.82 3.98
N PRO A 181 -32.18 -3.76 4.64
CA PRO A 181 -32.31 -3.42 6.06
C PRO A 181 -31.60 -4.37 7.03
N SER A 182 -31.24 -5.57 6.60
CA SER A 182 -30.79 -6.65 7.49
C SER A 182 -29.29 -6.73 7.77
N HIS A 183 -28.42 -6.03 7.03
CA HIS A 183 -26.97 -6.26 7.13
C HIS A 183 -26.09 -5.00 7.22
N THR A 184 -26.62 -3.80 7.21
CA THR A 184 -25.82 -2.60 7.20
C THR A 184 -25.72 -1.95 8.58
N LEU A 185 -24.48 -1.79 9.05
CA LEU A 185 -24.16 -0.85 10.11
C LEU A 185 -24.79 0.51 9.76
N GLY A 186 -25.42 1.19 10.73
CA GLY A 186 -25.94 2.53 10.50
C GLY A 186 -24.89 3.44 9.86
N SER A 187 -25.24 4.21 8.82
CA SER A 187 -24.29 5.05 8.04
C SER A 187 -23.40 5.91 8.93
N ALA A 188 -23.95 6.52 9.98
CA ALA A 188 -23.20 7.34 10.92
C ALA A 188 -22.12 6.52 11.67
N ARG A 189 -22.48 5.34 12.18
CA ARG A 189 -21.53 4.46 12.89
C ARG A 189 -20.43 3.97 11.95
N GLY A 190 -20.77 3.62 10.72
CA GLY A 190 -19.78 3.23 9.70
C GLY A 190 -18.80 4.36 9.41
N PHE A 191 -19.30 5.59 9.25
CA PHE A 191 -18.48 6.77 9.04
C PHE A 191 -17.54 7.06 10.22
N PHE A 192 -18.02 6.98 11.46
CA PHE A 192 -17.18 7.18 12.64
C PHE A 192 -16.05 6.14 12.74
N LEU A 193 -16.35 4.87 12.49
CA LEU A 193 -15.34 3.81 12.51
C LEU A 193 -14.31 3.99 11.40
N TRP A 194 -14.75 4.36 10.20
CA TRP A 194 -13.86 4.67 9.10
C TRP A 194 -12.96 5.87 9.44
N SER A 195 -13.51 6.96 9.98
CA SER A 195 -12.75 8.14 10.39
C SER A 195 -11.71 7.80 11.47
N ALA A 196 -12.09 6.99 12.45
CA ALA A 196 -11.16 6.49 13.47
C ALA A 196 -10.02 5.68 12.81
N GLY A 197 -10.35 4.84 11.83
CA GLY A 197 -9.34 4.12 11.05
C GLY A 197 -8.39 5.07 10.32
N VAL A 198 -8.91 6.10 9.63
CA VAL A 198 -8.09 7.10 8.93
C VAL A 198 -7.12 7.78 9.88
N ILE A 199 -7.60 8.25 11.02
CA ILE A 199 -6.75 8.90 12.03
C ILE A 199 -5.66 7.94 12.51
N THR A 200 -6.04 6.70 12.87
CA THR A 200 -5.08 5.68 13.33
C THR A 200 -4.02 5.35 12.27
N GLY A 201 -4.41 5.26 11.00
CA GLY A 201 -3.49 4.94 9.91
C GLY A 201 -2.59 6.10 9.48
N PHE A 202 -3.01 7.33 9.75
CA PHE A 202 -2.23 8.53 9.41
C PHE A 202 -1.24 8.93 10.52
N MET A 203 -1.52 8.54 11.78
CA MET A 203 -0.60 8.80 12.89
C MET A 203 0.55 7.78 12.87
N PRO A 204 1.81 8.23 12.72
CA PRO A 204 2.98 7.37 12.82
C PRO A 204 3.26 6.92 14.25
#